data_57824487c2bf049697bd621ab80c4839
#
_entry.id   57824487c2bf049697bd621ab80c4839
#
_cell.length_a   1.000
_cell.length_b   1.000
_cell.length_c   1.000
_cell.angle_alpha   90.00
_cell.angle_beta   90.00
_cell.angle_gamma   90.00
#
_symmetry.space_group_name_H-M   'P 1'
#
loop_
_entity.id
_entity.type
_entity.pdbx_description
1 polymer ?
#
loop_
_entity_poly.entity_id
_entity_poly.type
_entity_poly.pdbx_seq_one_letter_code
_entity_poly.pdbx_strand_id
1 'polypeptide(L)'
;SPQWIEFHMARTKDLTSTDTDLFRIVTGGNLGISKAFYDDLGGSDESFTQWGAEDTELGYRAFNAGGVLVPERRALAWHQGEGAAGPDPDEQRSQIEQRHKLAHLIAEKGFRRSVAGRTFTVPLVTVAVDAAGCSYDDVLERVENLLASGYHDLAVGISVPDDHLEGVRIRREFGSDPRVVLTDDLLTDVPHAAVRLDVPPRVRLWPTDLASMLKGLEGFGLLCAEVELPKETKDPDRPAGPDNEVVERPNLVVRMVRTRALYRAMHA
;
A
#
# COMPACT_ATOMS: atom_id res chain seq x y z
N SER A 1 5.04 30.40 8.65
CA SER A 1 5.16 28.95 8.29
C SER A 1 6.34 28.76 7.34
N PRO A 2 7.06 27.63 7.40
CA PRO A 2 8.04 27.29 6.38
C PRO A 2 7.45 27.27 4.97
N GLN A 3 8.20 27.71 3.96
CA GLN A 3 7.71 27.81 2.58
C GLN A 3 7.16 26.48 2.02
N TRP A 4 7.75 25.34 2.40
CA TRP A 4 7.30 24.05 1.92
C TRP A 4 5.90 23.66 2.46
N ILE A 5 5.57 24.09 3.69
CA ILE A 5 4.24 23.91 4.28
C ILE A 5 3.20 24.69 3.47
N GLU A 6 3.45 25.99 3.23
CA GLU A 6 2.53 26.82 2.47
C GLU A 6 2.35 26.31 1.04
N PHE A 7 3.44 25.85 0.42
CA PHE A 7 3.37 25.23 -0.93
C PHE A 7 2.52 23.96 -0.91
N HIS A 8 2.73 23.08 0.09
CA HIS A 8 1.97 21.84 0.21
C HIS A 8 0.48 22.11 0.47
N MET A 9 0.16 23.04 1.35
CA MET A 9 -1.21 23.48 1.63
C MET A 9 -1.91 24.03 0.38
N ALA A 10 -1.24 24.91 -0.36
CA ALA A 10 -1.79 25.47 -1.59
C ALA A 10 -2.03 24.38 -2.66
N ARG A 11 -1.06 23.48 -2.88
CA ARG A 11 -1.15 22.36 -3.82
C ARG A 11 -2.31 21.43 -3.48
N THR A 12 -2.49 21.12 -2.22
CA THR A 12 -3.51 20.19 -1.74
C THR A 12 -4.85 20.83 -1.41
N LYS A 13 -5.04 22.11 -1.73
CA LYS A 13 -6.25 22.88 -1.43
C LYS A 13 -6.64 22.79 0.04
N ASP A 14 -5.70 23.14 0.92
CA ASP A 14 -5.85 23.02 2.37
C ASP A 14 -6.22 21.57 2.80
N LEU A 15 -5.51 20.58 2.24
CA LEU A 15 -5.67 19.14 2.50
C LEU A 15 -7.02 18.55 2.10
N THR A 16 -7.77 19.21 1.22
CA THR A 16 -9.06 18.73 0.70
C THR A 16 -8.96 18.01 -0.65
N SER A 17 -7.78 17.98 -1.26
CA SER A 17 -7.56 17.26 -2.52
C SER A 17 -7.58 15.73 -2.33
N THR A 18 -7.60 15.00 -3.43
CA THR A 18 -7.51 13.53 -3.45
C THR A 18 -6.07 13.00 -3.44
N ASP A 19 -5.08 13.88 -3.30
CA ASP A 19 -3.68 13.51 -3.29
C ASP A 19 -3.37 12.45 -2.22
N THR A 20 -2.44 11.56 -2.53
CA THR A 20 -2.07 10.45 -1.66
C THR A 20 -1.04 10.82 -0.60
N ASP A 21 -0.45 12.00 -0.73
CA ASP A 21 0.65 12.48 0.12
C ASP A 21 0.25 13.63 1.06
N LEU A 22 -1.04 13.77 1.38
CA LEU A 22 -1.53 14.80 2.33
C LEU A 22 -0.82 14.73 3.68
N PHE A 23 -0.45 13.55 4.11
CA PHE A 23 0.21 13.31 5.40
C PHE A 23 1.58 13.98 5.53
N ARG A 24 2.20 14.42 4.45
CA ARG A 24 3.49 15.11 4.46
C ARG A 24 3.50 16.41 5.26
N ILE A 25 2.31 16.98 5.51
CA ILE A 25 2.16 18.20 6.32
C ILE A 25 2.38 17.96 7.80
N VAL A 26 2.31 16.71 8.25
CA VAL A 26 2.45 16.37 9.67
C VAL A 26 3.87 16.67 10.11
N THR A 27 3.97 17.48 11.18
CA THR A 27 5.24 17.88 11.80
C THR A 27 5.11 17.71 13.30
N GLY A 28 6.06 17.04 13.94
CA GLY A 28 6.04 16.76 15.37
C GLY A 28 6.00 18.01 16.27
N GLY A 29 6.51 19.15 15.77
CA GLY A 29 6.53 20.40 16.50
C GLY A 29 5.17 21.09 16.71
N ASN A 30 4.14 20.73 15.91
CA ASN A 30 2.81 21.32 16.03
C ASN A 30 1.73 20.34 15.49
N LEU A 31 1.52 19.25 16.22
CA LEU A 31 0.56 18.21 15.90
C LEU A 31 -0.39 17.97 17.08
N GLY A 32 -1.70 17.97 16.79
CA GLY A 32 -2.72 17.49 17.72
C GLY A 32 -3.33 16.19 17.22
N ILE A 33 -3.36 15.18 18.06
CA ILE A 33 -3.98 13.88 17.78
C ILE A 33 -4.68 13.39 19.04
N SER A 34 -5.83 12.70 18.92
CA SER A 34 -6.46 12.13 20.09
C SER A 34 -5.62 10.98 20.65
N LYS A 35 -5.58 10.87 22.01
CA LYS A 35 -4.81 9.80 22.64
C LYS A 35 -5.25 8.41 22.18
N ALA A 36 -6.56 8.17 22.09
CA ALA A 36 -7.09 6.88 21.66
C ALA A 36 -6.58 6.52 20.25
N PHE A 37 -6.67 7.44 19.29
CA PHE A 37 -6.21 7.18 17.93
C PHE A 37 -4.69 7.01 17.87
N TYR A 38 -3.93 7.76 18.65
CA TYR A 38 -2.48 7.60 18.75
C TYR A 38 -2.09 6.22 19.30
N ASP A 39 -2.81 5.76 20.34
CA ASP A 39 -2.60 4.42 20.93
C ASP A 39 -3.00 3.30 19.93
N ASP A 40 -4.10 3.47 19.20
CA ASP A 40 -4.55 2.52 18.17
C ASP A 40 -3.54 2.40 17.02
N LEU A 41 -2.81 3.48 16.73
CA LEU A 41 -1.71 3.46 15.76
C LEU A 41 -0.44 2.76 16.30
N GLY A 42 -0.39 2.42 17.58
CA GLY A 42 0.82 1.90 18.24
C GLY A 42 1.83 2.98 18.65
N GLY A 43 1.43 4.26 18.65
CA GLY A 43 2.31 5.36 19.02
C GLY A 43 3.33 5.74 17.95
N SER A 44 4.40 6.42 18.35
CA SER A 44 5.55 6.72 17.50
C SER A 44 6.43 5.48 17.32
N ASP A 45 7.00 5.31 16.15
CA ASP A 45 7.96 4.23 15.89
C ASP A 45 9.30 4.54 16.60
N GLU A 46 9.56 3.85 17.72
CA GLU A 46 10.75 4.01 18.55
C GLU A 46 12.06 3.64 17.84
N SER A 47 11.97 3.02 16.67
CA SER A 47 13.16 2.72 15.87
C SER A 47 13.77 3.96 15.19
N PHE A 48 13.05 5.12 15.22
CA PHE A 48 13.62 6.41 14.88
C PHE A 48 14.38 6.99 16.08
N THR A 49 15.64 6.65 16.18
CA THR A 49 16.52 7.07 17.30
C THR A 49 17.25 8.37 17.05
N GLN A 50 17.13 8.92 15.87
CA GLN A 50 17.75 10.18 15.46
C GLN A 50 16.67 11.17 15.03
N TRP A 51 16.99 12.46 15.03
CA TRP A 51 16.06 13.52 14.69
C TRP A 51 15.60 13.42 13.23
N GLY A 52 14.28 13.54 13.04
CA GLY A 52 13.61 13.71 11.74
C GLY A 52 13.00 12.43 11.20
N ALA A 53 11.92 12.63 10.43
CA ALA A 53 11.16 11.62 9.71
C ALA A 53 10.14 10.79 10.53
N GLU A 54 10.23 10.75 11.85
CA GLU A 54 9.30 10.05 12.74
C GLU A 54 7.86 10.62 12.66
N ASP A 55 7.75 11.91 12.49
CA ASP A 55 6.48 12.63 12.34
C ASP A 55 5.82 12.35 10.99
N THR A 56 6.62 12.27 9.94
CA THR A 56 6.15 11.93 8.60
C THR A 56 5.67 10.48 8.54
N GLU A 57 6.35 9.56 9.22
CA GLU A 57 5.98 8.16 9.33
C GLU A 57 4.66 8.01 10.11
N LEU A 58 4.55 8.64 11.29
CA LEU A 58 3.32 8.67 12.06
C LEU A 58 2.15 9.26 11.25
N GLY A 59 2.42 10.35 10.54
CA GLY A 59 1.45 10.97 9.64
C GLY A 59 0.95 10.02 8.56
N TYR A 60 1.83 9.22 7.98
CA TYR A 60 1.48 8.19 6.99
C TYR A 60 0.59 7.10 7.59
N ARG A 61 0.94 6.54 8.75
CA ARG A 61 0.11 5.55 9.43
C ARG A 61 -1.26 6.10 9.80
N ALA A 62 -1.30 7.29 10.37
CA ALA A 62 -2.55 7.97 10.71
C ALA A 62 -3.44 8.19 9.48
N PHE A 63 -2.86 8.64 8.37
CA PHE A 63 -3.59 8.87 7.11
C PHE A 63 -4.17 7.56 6.54
N ASN A 64 -3.39 6.48 6.52
CA ASN A 64 -3.85 5.18 6.03
C ASN A 64 -4.83 4.49 6.98
N ALA A 65 -4.71 4.70 8.29
CA ALA A 65 -5.72 4.28 9.27
C ALA A 65 -7.02 5.14 9.22
N GLY A 66 -7.22 5.92 8.17
CA GLY A 66 -8.45 6.67 7.95
C GLY A 66 -8.50 8.04 8.62
N GLY A 67 -7.45 8.47 9.28
CA GLY A 67 -7.36 9.78 9.91
C GLY A 67 -7.62 10.92 8.91
N VAL A 68 -8.32 11.95 9.37
CA VAL A 68 -8.57 13.17 8.62
C VAL A 68 -7.60 14.24 9.09
N LEU A 69 -6.81 14.76 8.17
CA LEU A 69 -5.89 15.86 8.46
C LEU A 69 -6.65 17.18 8.36
N VAL A 70 -6.70 17.90 9.48
CA VAL A 70 -7.41 19.19 9.59
C VAL A 70 -6.41 20.29 9.85
N PRO A 71 -6.25 21.23 8.94
CA PRO A 71 -5.38 22.38 9.18
C PRO A 71 -6.05 23.35 10.16
N GLU A 72 -5.46 23.53 11.35
CA GLU A 72 -5.92 24.53 12.31
C GLU A 72 -4.97 25.73 12.31
N ARG A 73 -5.34 26.76 11.54
CA ARG A 73 -4.52 27.96 11.33
C ARG A 73 -4.35 28.82 12.58
N ARG A 74 -5.17 28.62 13.63
CA ARG A 74 -5.06 29.32 14.92
C ARG A 74 -4.11 28.62 15.88
N ALA A 75 -3.76 27.36 15.63
CA ALA A 75 -2.78 26.62 16.40
C ALA A 75 -1.38 27.08 16.00
N LEU A 76 -0.89 28.12 16.67
CA LEU A 76 0.43 28.71 16.40
C LEU A 76 1.44 28.19 17.41
N ALA A 77 2.58 27.72 16.94
CA ALA A 77 3.74 27.38 17.73
C ALA A 77 4.93 28.27 17.32
N TRP A 78 5.72 28.71 18.32
CA TRP A 78 6.93 29.47 18.08
C TRP A 78 8.13 28.57 18.22
N HIS A 79 8.88 28.41 17.14
CA HIS A 79 10.12 27.67 17.16
C HIS A 79 11.22 28.56 17.73
N GLN A 80 11.77 28.17 18.89
CA GLN A 80 12.90 28.85 19.50
C GLN A 80 14.20 28.26 18.96
N GLY A 81 14.94 29.04 18.25
CA GLY A 81 16.22 28.68 17.67
C GLY A 81 16.39 29.25 16.27
N GLU A 82 17.59 29.49 15.90
CA GLU A 82 17.93 29.84 14.52
C GLU A 82 17.54 28.68 13.62
N GLY A 83 16.86 28.98 12.52
CA GLY A 83 16.68 28.02 11.44
C GLY A 83 18.05 27.54 11.02
N ALA A 84 18.30 26.25 11.11
CA ALA A 84 19.61 25.66 10.97
C ALA A 84 20.38 26.30 9.80
N ALA A 85 21.51 26.90 10.11
CA ALA A 85 22.52 27.25 9.13
C ALA A 85 23.02 25.96 8.52
N GLY A 86 22.40 25.48 7.46
CA GLY A 86 22.69 24.26 6.72
C GLY A 86 22.97 23.02 7.60
N PRO A 87 22.48 21.86 7.25
CA PRO A 87 22.68 20.69 8.11
C PRO A 87 24.18 20.40 8.25
N ASP A 88 24.63 20.20 9.48
CA ASP A 88 25.91 19.59 9.81
C ASP A 88 26.10 18.28 9.01
N PRO A 89 27.32 17.90 8.62
CA PRO A 89 27.58 16.64 7.93
C PRO A 89 26.99 15.40 8.60
N ASP A 90 26.94 15.35 9.92
CA ASP A 90 26.33 14.26 10.67
C ASP A 90 24.79 14.29 10.61
N GLU A 91 24.20 15.49 10.63
CA GLU A 91 22.75 15.65 10.38
C GLU A 91 22.38 15.29 8.95
N GLN A 92 23.22 15.62 7.96
CA GLN A 92 23.01 15.20 6.56
C GLN A 92 23.03 13.69 6.41
N ARG A 93 23.97 13.00 7.06
CA ARG A 93 24.04 11.54 7.07
C ARG A 93 22.79 10.94 7.70
N SER A 94 22.40 11.45 8.87
CA SER A 94 21.16 11.05 9.55
C SER A 94 19.96 11.20 8.64
N GLN A 95 19.78 12.35 8.00
CA GLN A 95 18.67 12.58 7.06
C GLN A 95 18.65 11.60 5.89
N ILE A 96 19.82 11.20 5.37
CA ILE A 96 19.91 10.20 4.31
C ILE A 96 19.44 8.83 4.82
N GLU A 97 19.91 8.41 6.00
CA GLU A 97 19.51 7.15 6.63
C GLU A 97 18.00 7.12 6.91
N GLN A 98 17.44 8.21 7.43
CA GLN A 98 16.00 8.35 7.65
C GLN A 98 15.20 8.27 6.35
N ARG A 99 15.69 8.88 5.25
CA ARG A 99 15.03 8.73 3.94
C ARG A 99 15.02 7.29 3.44
N HIS A 100 16.11 6.54 3.66
CA HIS A 100 16.15 5.12 3.32
C HIS A 100 15.13 4.32 4.13
N LYS A 101 14.99 4.62 5.41
CA LYS A 101 14.02 4.01 6.30
C LYS A 101 12.59 4.34 5.86
N LEU A 102 12.28 5.61 5.61
CA LEU A 102 10.98 6.03 5.11
C LEU A 102 10.60 5.35 3.79
N ALA A 103 11.56 5.09 2.90
CA ALA A 103 11.31 4.38 1.67
C ALA A 103 10.74 2.96 1.90
N HIS A 104 11.10 2.31 3.00
CA HIS A 104 10.58 1.00 3.36
C HIS A 104 9.22 1.04 4.04
N LEU A 105 8.91 2.13 4.74
CA LEU A 105 7.71 2.25 5.58
C LEU A 105 6.57 2.99 4.87
N ILE A 106 6.88 3.95 4.00
CA ILE A 106 5.89 4.78 3.32
C ILE A 106 5.67 4.31 1.88
N ALA A 107 4.50 3.72 1.65
CA ALA A 107 4.08 3.21 0.36
C ALA A 107 3.54 4.34 -0.54
N GLU A 108 4.40 5.32 -0.84
CA GLU A 108 4.09 6.45 -1.72
C GLU A 108 5.27 6.76 -2.62
N LYS A 109 4.99 7.04 -3.92
CA LYS A 109 6.00 7.22 -4.98
C LYS A 109 7.02 8.33 -4.68
N GLY A 110 6.64 9.35 -3.94
CA GLY A 110 7.54 10.44 -3.57
C GLY A 110 8.64 10.05 -2.58
N PHE A 111 8.45 8.93 -1.86
CA PHE A 111 9.40 8.43 -0.86
C PHE A 111 10.28 7.30 -1.38
N ARG A 112 9.82 6.57 -2.40
CA ARG A 112 10.57 5.43 -2.93
C ARG A 112 10.47 5.33 -4.44
N ARG A 113 11.50 4.76 -5.06
CA ARG A 113 11.49 4.45 -6.50
C ARG A 113 11.07 3.00 -6.68
N SER A 114 10.14 2.77 -7.59
CA SER A 114 9.88 1.41 -8.09
C SER A 114 11.07 0.96 -8.91
N VAL A 115 11.67 -0.15 -8.49
CA VAL A 115 12.79 -0.81 -9.18
C VAL A 115 12.43 -2.27 -9.32
N ALA A 116 12.64 -2.85 -10.49
CA ALA A 116 12.37 -4.25 -10.75
C ALA A 116 13.06 -5.15 -9.71
N GLY A 117 12.30 -6.06 -9.10
CA GLY A 117 12.77 -7.00 -8.09
C GLY A 117 12.98 -6.42 -6.69
N ARG A 118 12.81 -5.12 -6.49
CA ARG A 118 12.92 -4.52 -5.15
C ARG A 118 11.61 -4.68 -4.38
N THR A 119 11.71 -5.18 -3.16
CA THR A 119 10.61 -5.25 -2.20
C THR A 119 10.81 -4.23 -1.08
N PHE A 120 9.71 -3.86 -0.42
CA PHE A 120 9.70 -2.93 0.70
C PHE A 120 8.98 -3.59 1.89
N THR A 121 9.30 -3.15 3.10
CA THR A 121 8.64 -3.66 4.33
C THR A 121 7.14 -3.42 4.29
N VAL A 122 6.72 -2.21 3.89
CA VAL A 122 5.31 -1.91 3.62
C VAL A 122 5.13 -1.86 2.10
N PRO A 123 4.44 -2.82 1.47
CA PRO A 123 4.20 -2.81 0.03
C PRO A 123 3.21 -1.70 -0.37
N LEU A 124 3.26 -1.28 -1.63
CA LEU A 124 2.25 -0.36 -2.14
C LEU A 124 0.89 -1.05 -2.27
N VAL A 125 0.89 -2.30 -2.69
CA VAL A 125 -0.32 -3.08 -2.94
C VAL A 125 -0.28 -4.36 -2.14
N THR A 126 -1.40 -4.68 -1.49
CA THR A 126 -1.68 -6.03 -1.01
C THR A 126 -2.75 -6.67 -1.86
N VAL A 127 -2.57 -7.94 -2.20
CA VAL A 127 -3.53 -8.74 -2.97
C VAL A 127 -3.96 -9.94 -2.15
N ALA A 128 -5.23 -10.02 -1.81
CA ALA A 128 -5.78 -11.17 -1.11
C ALA A 128 -6.20 -12.26 -2.10
N VAL A 129 -5.70 -13.46 -1.89
CA VAL A 129 -6.03 -14.69 -2.64
C VAL A 129 -6.61 -15.71 -1.67
N ASP A 130 -7.87 -16.04 -1.85
CA ASP A 130 -8.52 -17.11 -1.09
C ASP A 130 -8.31 -18.46 -1.82
N ALA A 131 -7.74 -19.43 -1.10
CA ALA A 131 -7.53 -20.79 -1.60
C ALA A 131 -8.72 -21.73 -1.31
N ALA A 132 -9.75 -21.29 -0.59
CA ALA A 132 -10.89 -22.12 -0.25
C ALA A 132 -11.57 -22.68 -1.51
N GLY A 133 -11.66 -24.03 -1.59
CA GLY A 133 -12.27 -24.71 -2.72
C GLY A 133 -11.51 -24.61 -4.06
N CYS A 134 -10.27 -24.10 -4.05
CA CYS A 134 -9.38 -24.08 -5.22
C CYS A 134 -8.47 -25.31 -5.23
N SER A 135 -8.09 -25.79 -6.40
CA SER A 135 -6.99 -26.75 -6.53
C SER A 135 -5.64 -26.07 -6.31
N TYR A 136 -4.59 -26.87 -6.07
CA TYR A 136 -3.22 -26.35 -6.01
C TYR A 136 -2.85 -25.60 -7.29
N ASP A 137 -3.17 -26.17 -8.44
CA ASP A 137 -2.81 -25.58 -9.74
C ASP A 137 -3.55 -24.25 -9.99
N ASP A 138 -4.80 -24.11 -9.52
CA ASP A 138 -5.52 -22.83 -9.56
C ASP A 138 -4.87 -21.75 -8.68
N VAL A 139 -4.43 -22.12 -7.48
CA VAL A 139 -3.73 -21.19 -6.57
C VAL A 139 -2.37 -20.82 -7.16
N LEU A 140 -1.62 -21.81 -7.66
CA LEU A 140 -0.32 -21.61 -8.28
C LEU A 140 -0.40 -20.61 -9.42
N GLU A 141 -1.28 -20.84 -10.40
CA GLU A 141 -1.43 -19.96 -11.56
C GLU A 141 -1.82 -18.53 -11.15
N ARG A 142 -2.73 -18.37 -10.17
CA ARG A 142 -3.17 -17.07 -9.69
C ARG A 142 -2.04 -16.29 -9.05
N VAL A 143 -1.27 -16.93 -8.19
CA VAL A 143 -0.17 -16.29 -7.45
C VAL A 143 1.00 -15.99 -8.39
N GLU A 144 1.36 -16.92 -9.26
CA GLU A 144 2.44 -16.71 -10.24
C GLU A 144 2.13 -15.57 -11.20
N ASN A 145 0.90 -15.43 -11.69
CA ASN A 145 0.49 -14.30 -12.52
C ASN A 145 0.64 -12.96 -11.80
N LEU A 146 0.29 -12.90 -10.52
CA LEU A 146 0.49 -11.70 -9.71
C LEU A 146 1.98 -11.39 -9.52
N LEU A 147 2.78 -12.39 -9.21
CA LEU A 147 4.22 -12.26 -9.01
C LEU A 147 4.96 -11.89 -10.30
N ALA A 148 4.45 -12.34 -11.45
CA ALA A 148 4.97 -12.05 -12.79
C ALA A 148 4.50 -10.69 -13.35
N SER A 149 3.65 -9.96 -12.64
CA SER A 149 2.99 -8.74 -13.14
C SER A 149 3.94 -7.58 -13.50
N GLY A 150 5.24 -7.72 -13.29
CA GLY A 150 6.19 -6.61 -13.42
C GLY A 150 6.02 -5.53 -12.35
N TYR A 151 5.00 -5.66 -11.51
CA TYR A 151 4.76 -4.78 -10.37
C TYR A 151 5.36 -5.43 -9.12
N HIS A 152 6.54 -4.97 -8.71
CA HIS A 152 7.30 -5.66 -7.67
C HIS A 152 6.99 -5.17 -6.25
N ASP A 153 6.34 -4.00 -6.13
CA ASP A 153 5.98 -3.38 -4.87
C ASP A 153 4.61 -3.88 -4.39
N LEU A 154 4.52 -5.19 -4.22
CA LEU A 154 3.29 -5.89 -3.82
C LEU A 154 3.58 -6.97 -2.79
N ALA A 155 2.56 -7.29 -1.96
CA ALA A 155 2.50 -8.52 -1.20
C ALA A 155 1.22 -9.29 -1.55
N VAL A 156 1.34 -10.59 -1.70
CA VAL A 156 0.22 -11.52 -1.95
C VAL A 156 -0.07 -12.28 -0.67
N GLY A 157 -1.24 -12.05 -0.09
CA GLY A 157 -1.74 -12.82 1.04
C GLY A 157 -2.53 -14.02 0.56
N ILE A 158 -2.17 -15.22 1.00
CA ILE A 158 -2.89 -16.43 0.68
C ILE A 158 -3.56 -16.95 1.95
N SER A 159 -4.89 -16.95 1.97
CA SER A 159 -5.68 -17.64 2.99
C SER A 159 -5.83 -19.11 2.58
N VAL A 160 -5.28 -19.99 3.39
CA VAL A 160 -5.31 -21.45 3.17
C VAL A 160 -6.02 -22.11 4.33
N PRO A 161 -7.27 -22.55 4.19
CA PRO A 161 -7.99 -23.26 5.25
C PRO A 161 -7.21 -24.44 5.82
N ASP A 162 -7.35 -24.73 7.11
CA ASP A 162 -6.63 -25.82 7.76
C ASP A 162 -7.00 -27.20 7.22
N ASP A 163 -8.23 -27.37 6.77
CA ASP A 163 -8.77 -28.59 6.16
C ASP A 163 -8.53 -28.68 4.65
N HIS A 164 -7.78 -27.71 4.06
CA HIS A 164 -7.52 -27.70 2.63
C HIS A 164 -6.67 -28.92 2.22
N LEU A 165 -7.18 -29.74 1.29
CA LEU A 165 -6.56 -31.01 0.87
C LEU A 165 -5.10 -30.84 0.40
N GLU A 166 -4.80 -29.77 -0.29
CA GLU A 166 -3.46 -29.46 -0.81
C GLU A 166 -2.76 -28.32 -0.04
N GLY A 167 -3.27 -27.95 1.13
CA GLY A 167 -2.78 -26.81 1.90
C GLY A 167 -1.30 -26.91 2.27
N VAL A 168 -0.82 -28.09 2.62
CA VAL A 168 0.61 -28.33 2.91
C VAL A 168 1.48 -28.03 1.68
N ARG A 169 1.02 -28.41 0.49
CA ARG A 169 1.73 -28.18 -0.77
C ARG A 169 1.79 -26.69 -1.09
N ILE A 170 0.66 -25.97 -0.97
CA ILE A 170 0.57 -24.53 -1.17
C ILE A 170 1.50 -23.79 -0.20
N ARG A 171 1.45 -24.10 1.08
CA ARG A 171 2.31 -23.46 2.10
C ARG A 171 3.79 -23.71 1.84
N ARG A 172 4.15 -24.90 1.35
CA ARG A 172 5.54 -25.24 1.01
C ARG A 172 6.03 -24.50 -0.23
N GLU A 173 5.17 -24.36 -1.25
CA GLU A 173 5.52 -23.68 -2.50
C GLU A 173 5.83 -22.20 -2.26
N PHE A 174 4.94 -21.51 -1.58
CA PHE A 174 5.01 -20.06 -1.46
C PHE A 174 5.64 -19.54 -0.17
N GLY A 175 5.83 -20.37 0.83
CA GLY A 175 6.27 -19.95 2.17
C GLY A 175 7.67 -19.33 2.24
N SER A 176 8.46 -19.40 1.17
CA SER A 176 9.79 -18.78 1.08
C SER A 176 9.86 -17.54 0.19
N ASP A 177 8.80 -17.20 -0.57
CA ASP A 177 8.80 -15.97 -1.35
C ASP A 177 8.52 -14.77 -0.42
N PRO A 178 9.43 -13.78 -0.35
CA PRO A 178 9.28 -12.64 0.56
C PRO A 178 8.09 -11.73 0.22
N ARG A 179 7.47 -11.91 -0.94
CA ARG A 179 6.28 -11.18 -1.36
C ARG A 179 4.99 -11.92 -1.03
N VAL A 180 5.08 -13.14 -0.49
CA VAL A 180 3.91 -13.94 -0.13
C VAL A 180 3.77 -14.04 1.38
N VAL A 181 2.57 -13.77 1.87
CA VAL A 181 2.17 -13.88 3.27
C VAL A 181 1.08 -14.94 3.38
N LEU A 182 1.34 -16.00 4.14
CA LEU A 182 0.32 -17.01 4.44
C LEU A 182 -0.50 -16.52 5.63
N THR A 183 -1.71 -16.03 5.37
CA THR A 183 -2.51 -15.34 6.38
C THR A 183 -4.00 -15.40 6.05
N ASP A 184 -4.82 -15.43 7.09
CA ASP A 184 -6.27 -15.28 6.99
C ASP A 184 -6.72 -13.81 7.13
N ASP A 185 -5.84 -12.94 7.61
CA ASP A 185 -6.10 -11.50 7.74
C ASP A 185 -4.94 -10.64 7.25
N LEU A 186 -4.91 -10.46 5.92
CA LEU A 186 -3.89 -9.64 5.28
C LEU A 186 -3.93 -8.16 5.72
N LEU A 187 -5.09 -7.66 6.16
CA LEU A 187 -5.21 -6.29 6.63
C LEU A 187 -4.46 -6.08 7.96
N THR A 188 -4.54 -7.05 8.85
CA THR A 188 -3.82 -7.02 10.13
C THR A 188 -2.33 -7.28 9.95
N ASP A 189 -1.95 -8.25 9.09
CA ASP A 189 -0.56 -8.64 8.94
C ASP A 189 0.25 -7.66 8.05
N VAL A 190 -0.43 -6.96 7.15
CA VAL A 190 0.18 -5.91 6.29
C VAL A 190 -0.67 -4.63 6.33
N PRO A 191 -0.78 -3.97 7.50
CA PRO A 191 -1.81 -2.95 7.74
C PRO A 191 -1.61 -1.66 6.94
N HIS A 192 -0.38 -1.32 6.59
CA HIS A 192 -0.02 0.00 6.09
C HIS A 192 0.19 0.07 4.58
N ALA A 193 -0.12 -1.00 3.84
CA ALA A 193 -0.14 -0.95 2.38
C ALA A 193 -1.13 0.13 1.89
N ALA A 194 -0.78 0.86 0.84
CA ALA A 194 -1.62 1.97 0.39
C ALA A 194 -2.89 1.51 -0.33
N VAL A 195 -2.84 0.36 -1.00
CA VAL A 195 -3.94 -0.20 -1.81
C VAL A 195 -4.15 -1.67 -1.46
N ARG A 196 -5.39 -2.06 -1.29
CA ARG A 196 -5.80 -3.45 -1.15
C ARG A 196 -6.61 -3.89 -2.38
N LEU A 197 -6.31 -5.09 -2.83
CA LEU A 197 -6.99 -5.75 -3.93
C LEU A 197 -7.55 -7.08 -3.42
N ASP A 198 -8.87 -7.25 -3.48
CA ASP A 198 -9.52 -8.50 -3.16
C ASP A 198 -9.88 -9.22 -4.48
N VAL A 199 -9.25 -10.36 -4.71
CA VAL A 199 -9.44 -11.17 -5.92
C VAL A 199 -10.30 -12.37 -5.59
N PRO A 200 -11.54 -12.44 -6.09
CA PRO A 200 -12.44 -13.58 -5.84
C PRO A 200 -11.82 -14.92 -6.28
N PRO A 201 -12.22 -16.06 -5.67
CA PRO A 201 -11.58 -17.36 -5.89
C PRO A 201 -11.45 -17.83 -7.33
N ARG A 202 -12.37 -17.45 -8.22
CA ARG A 202 -12.39 -17.86 -9.62
C ARG A 202 -11.81 -16.83 -10.60
N VAL A 203 -11.27 -15.72 -10.06
CA VAL A 203 -10.69 -14.67 -10.89
C VAL A 203 -9.22 -14.96 -11.12
N ARG A 204 -8.81 -14.90 -12.37
CA ARG A 204 -7.41 -14.95 -12.79
C ARG A 204 -7.04 -13.58 -13.34
N LEU A 205 -6.05 -12.94 -12.73
CA LEU A 205 -5.46 -11.71 -13.23
C LEU A 205 -4.26 -12.07 -14.10
N TRP A 206 -4.17 -11.41 -15.25
CA TRP A 206 -2.97 -11.49 -16.07
C TRP A 206 -1.88 -10.56 -15.52
N PRO A 207 -0.61 -10.80 -15.84
CA PRO A 207 0.48 -9.93 -15.37
C PRO A 207 0.30 -8.44 -15.69
N THR A 208 -0.42 -8.10 -16.76
CA THR A 208 -0.69 -6.71 -17.19
C THR A 208 -1.87 -6.06 -16.48
N ASP A 209 -2.77 -6.85 -15.92
CA ASP A 209 -4.02 -6.34 -15.33
C ASP A 209 -3.75 -5.47 -14.10
N LEU A 210 -2.88 -5.94 -13.20
CA LEU A 210 -2.56 -5.24 -11.96
C LEU A 210 -2.05 -3.81 -12.21
N ALA A 211 -1.11 -3.66 -13.14
CA ALA A 211 -0.56 -2.35 -13.49
C ALA A 211 -1.62 -1.42 -14.08
N SER A 212 -2.50 -1.95 -14.94
CA SER A 212 -3.60 -1.20 -15.56
C SER A 212 -4.63 -0.76 -14.54
N MET A 213 -5.00 -1.63 -13.59
CA MET A 213 -5.94 -1.33 -12.51
C MET A 213 -5.41 -0.23 -11.57
N LEU A 214 -4.14 -0.34 -11.17
CA LEU A 214 -3.50 0.66 -10.31
C LEU A 214 -3.39 2.03 -10.99
N LYS A 215 -3.04 2.05 -12.27
CA LYS A 215 -3.00 3.28 -13.06
C LYS A 215 -4.39 3.94 -13.16
N GLY A 216 -5.45 3.14 -13.32
CA GLY A 216 -6.82 3.63 -13.28
C GLY A 216 -7.19 4.24 -11.93
N LEU A 217 -6.88 3.55 -10.82
CA LEU A 217 -7.14 4.06 -9.47
C LEU A 217 -6.43 5.40 -9.19
N GLU A 218 -5.19 5.54 -9.64
CA GLU A 218 -4.42 6.78 -9.51
C GLU A 218 -4.95 7.90 -10.39
N GLY A 219 -5.17 7.61 -11.67
CA GLY A 219 -5.56 8.60 -12.67
C GLY A 219 -6.90 9.28 -12.38
N PHE A 220 -7.82 8.57 -11.73
CA PHE A 220 -9.13 9.11 -11.36
C PHE A 220 -9.21 9.59 -9.90
N GLY A 221 -8.15 9.48 -9.11
CA GLY A 221 -8.15 9.87 -7.69
C GLY A 221 -9.15 9.07 -6.85
N LEU A 222 -9.49 7.85 -7.25
CA LEU A 222 -10.52 7.04 -6.61
C LEU A 222 -10.06 6.51 -5.26
N LEU A 223 -10.99 6.40 -4.33
CA LEU A 223 -10.79 5.71 -3.05
C LEU A 223 -11.13 4.22 -3.15
N CYS A 224 -12.08 3.87 -4.00
CA CYS A 224 -12.51 2.51 -4.29
C CYS A 224 -12.87 2.41 -5.76
N ALA A 225 -12.57 1.28 -6.37
CA ALA A 225 -13.01 0.95 -7.72
C ALA A 225 -13.40 -0.52 -7.79
N GLU A 226 -14.50 -0.80 -8.47
CA GLU A 226 -14.83 -2.14 -8.92
C GLU A 226 -14.50 -2.20 -10.41
N VAL A 227 -13.68 -3.17 -10.78
CA VAL A 227 -13.20 -3.34 -12.15
C VAL A 227 -13.84 -4.59 -12.74
N GLU A 228 -14.63 -4.41 -13.80
CA GLU A 228 -15.08 -5.53 -14.61
C GLU A 228 -13.91 -5.98 -15.49
N LEU A 229 -13.53 -7.23 -15.36
CA LEU A 229 -12.52 -7.82 -16.23
C LEU A 229 -13.14 -8.14 -17.60
N PRO A 230 -12.40 -7.93 -18.71
CA PRO A 230 -12.88 -8.26 -20.02
C PRO A 230 -13.29 -9.73 -20.10
N LYS A 231 -14.40 -10.02 -20.76
CA LYS A 231 -14.91 -11.39 -20.96
C LYS A 231 -13.95 -12.28 -21.73
N GLU A 232 -13.14 -11.67 -22.57
CA GLU A 232 -12.14 -12.35 -23.40
C GLU A 232 -10.80 -11.60 -23.30
N THR A 233 -9.76 -12.29 -22.87
CA THR A 233 -8.40 -11.81 -23.06
C THR A 233 -7.60 -12.92 -23.71
N LYS A 234 -7.05 -12.65 -24.91
CA LYS A 234 -5.99 -13.49 -25.47
C LYS A 234 -4.73 -13.18 -24.68
N ASP A 235 -4.15 -14.20 -24.08
CA ASP A 235 -2.80 -14.09 -23.54
C ASP A 235 -1.84 -13.83 -24.70
N PRO A 236 -1.20 -12.64 -24.78
CA PRO A 236 -0.29 -12.34 -25.88
C PRO A 236 0.96 -13.22 -25.87
N ASP A 237 1.30 -13.84 -24.74
CA ASP A 237 2.51 -14.63 -24.54
C ASP A 237 2.26 -16.16 -24.54
N ARG A 238 1.01 -16.60 -24.65
CA ARG A 238 0.68 -18.01 -24.71
C ARG A 238 0.90 -18.53 -26.13
N PRO A 239 1.76 -19.55 -26.35
CA PRO A 239 1.92 -20.17 -27.66
C PRO A 239 0.57 -20.72 -28.14
N ALA A 240 0.22 -20.49 -29.41
CA ALA A 240 -0.99 -20.98 -30.04
C ALA A 240 -1.00 -22.52 -30.01
N GLY A 241 -1.64 -23.09 -29.00
CA GLY A 241 -1.92 -24.51 -28.88
C GLY A 241 -3.28 -24.85 -29.48
N PRO A 242 -3.55 -26.14 -29.78
CA PRO A 242 -4.82 -26.58 -30.37
C PRO A 242 -6.03 -26.37 -29.47
N ASP A 243 -5.83 -26.05 -28.18
CA ASP A 243 -6.85 -25.81 -27.16
C ASP A 243 -7.05 -24.30 -26.85
N ASN A 244 -7.01 -23.46 -27.88
CA ASN A 244 -7.32 -22.05 -27.77
C ASN A 244 -8.84 -21.87 -27.57
N GLU A 245 -9.42 -22.58 -26.61
CA GLU A 245 -10.77 -22.31 -26.13
C GLU A 245 -10.80 -20.93 -25.51
N VAL A 246 -11.64 -20.10 -26.10
CA VAL A 246 -12.04 -18.83 -25.52
C VAL A 246 -12.73 -19.16 -24.19
N VAL A 247 -12.02 -18.99 -23.09
CA VAL A 247 -12.61 -19.15 -21.77
C VAL A 247 -13.53 -17.96 -21.55
N GLU A 248 -14.83 -18.18 -21.77
CA GLU A 248 -15.84 -17.21 -21.36
C GLU A 248 -15.70 -16.96 -19.87
N ARG A 249 -15.20 -15.78 -19.51
CA ARG A 249 -15.19 -15.34 -18.12
C ARG A 249 -16.59 -14.83 -17.78
N PRO A 250 -17.23 -15.32 -16.69
CA PRO A 250 -18.40 -14.65 -16.16
C PRO A 250 -18.01 -13.19 -15.81
N ASN A 251 -18.99 -12.29 -15.73
CA ASN A 251 -18.75 -10.92 -15.27
C ASN A 251 -18.08 -10.96 -13.89
N LEU A 252 -16.77 -10.81 -13.87
CA LEU A 252 -15.95 -10.90 -12.67
C LEU A 252 -15.59 -9.50 -12.24
N VAL A 253 -15.99 -9.16 -11.03
CA VAL A 253 -15.71 -7.86 -10.43
C VAL A 253 -14.56 -8.03 -9.45
N VAL A 254 -13.50 -7.27 -9.66
CA VAL A 254 -12.38 -7.16 -8.73
C VAL A 254 -12.52 -5.83 -7.99
N ARG A 255 -12.47 -5.88 -6.68
CA ARG A 255 -12.53 -4.69 -5.84
C ARG A 255 -11.14 -4.20 -5.47
N MET A 256 -10.85 -2.97 -5.83
CA MET A 256 -9.67 -2.24 -5.34
C MET A 256 -10.11 -1.19 -4.33
N VAL A 257 -9.45 -1.14 -3.20
CA VAL A 257 -9.75 -0.15 -2.15
C VAL A 257 -8.45 0.47 -1.67
N ARG A 258 -8.44 1.80 -1.54
CA ARG A 258 -7.37 2.43 -0.76
C ARG A 258 -7.56 2.07 0.71
N THR A 259 -6.51 1.63 1.35
CA THR A 259 -6.54 1.16 2.75
C THR A 259 -7.21 2.18 3.67
N ARG A 260 -6.94 3.47 3.50
CA ARG A 260 -7.59 4.55 4.27
C ARG A 260 -9.12 4.60 4.13
N ALA A 261 -9.66 4.26 2.97
CA ALA A 261 -11.10 4.24 2.77
C ALA A 261 -11.74 3.03 3.48
N LEU A 262 -11.06 1.89 3.48
CA LEU A 262 -11.49 0.71 4.19
C LEU A 262 -11.54 0.98 5.71
N TYR A 263 -10.48 1.52 6.30
CA TYR A 263 -10.47 1.88 7.72
C TYR A 263 -11.58 2.86 8.10
N ARG A 264 -11.86 3.87 7.28
CA ARG A 264 -12.98 4.78 7.52
C ARG A 264 -14.32 4.08 7.52
N ALA A 265 -14.53 3.14 6.60
CA ALA A 265 -15.76 2.37 6.54
C ALA A 265 -15.95 1.42 7.73
N MET A 266 -14.85 0.90 8.30
CA MET A 266 -14.89 0.01 9.47
C MET A 266 -15.17 0.75 10.79
N HIS A 267 -14.88 2.06 10.86
CA HIS A 267 -15.00 2.89 12.06
C HIS A 267 -16.06 4.00 11.95
N ALA A 268 -16.87 4.01 10.88
CA ALA A 268 -18.01 4.92 10.70
C ALA A 268 -19.29 4.32 11.31
#